data_53c8e6c794ca0b2c43ebb2b6e69f55ab
#
_entry.id   53c8e6c794ca0b2c43ebb2b6e69f55ab
#
_cell.length_a   1.000
_cell.length_b   1.000
_cell.length_c   1.000
_cell.angle_alpha   90.00
_cell.angle_beta   90.00
_cell.angle_gamma   90.00
#
_symmetry.space_group_name_H-M   'P 1'
#
loop_
_entity.id
_entity.type
_entity.pdbx_description
1 polymer ?
#
loop_
_entity_poly.entity_id
_entity_poly.type
_entity_poly.pdbx_seq_one_letter_code
_entity_poly.pdbx_strand_id
1 'polypeptide(L)'
;VFIDVVLSCLGIFAINAAGGSIKAVQGALGTFAGIALNSLAIICTGFLIGTPRTAATTYEMSVVPLVGDWGAVGLAVFSVVFFGAVFLLSYKESRIVSVIGKILTPVLVVGIVIVVIAGIVNPIGPIGAPTSEHVAQDGILSGYQAMDIISIVGFSIVVQDAIRNHGYSEKRDQHRMMAYSSCVAGLMLALLYGGLTYLGATAGSSLGEGLNQASLIVAIT
;
A
#
# COMPACT_ATOMS: atom_id res chain seq x y z
N VAL A 1 -2.81 -8.15 7.91
CA VAL A 1 -4.11 -7.43 7.88
C VAL A 1 -4.30 -6.56 9.11
N PHE A 2 -4.31 -7.13 10.33
CA PHE A 2 -4.60 -6.35 11.54
C PHE A 2 -3.63 -5.18 11.73
N ILE A 3 -2.33 -5.42 11.60
CA ILE A 3 -1.31 -4.39 11.77
C ILE A 3 -1.40 -3.33 10.68
N ASP A 4 -1.50 -3.72 9.41
CA ASP A 4 -1.58 -2.78 8.29
C ASP A 4 -2.80 -1.88 8.39
N VAL A 5 -3.97 -2.45 8.67
CA VAL A 5 -5.23 -1.70 8.70
C VAL A 5 -5.38 -0.90 9.99
N VAL A 6 -5.22 -1.55 11.15
CA VAL A 6 -5.52 -0.91 12.44
C VAL A 6 -4.48 0.15 12.79
N LEU A 7 -3.18 -0.15 12.64
CA LEU A 7 -2.13 0.83 12.91
C LEU A 7 -2.17 1.99 11.91
N SER A 8 -2.52 1.71 10.65
CA SER A 8 -2.70 2.75 9.63
C SER A 8 -3.85 3.68 9.98
N CYS A 9 -5.00 3.14 10.34
CA CYS A 9 -6.13 3.95 10.80
C CYS A 9 -5.78 4.74 12.07
N LEU A 10 -5.16 4.12 13.06
CA LEU A 10 -4.72 4.80 14.28
C LEU A 10 -3.74 5.93 13.98
N GLY A 11 -2.81 5.74 13.02
CA GLY A 11 -1.88 6.78 12.58
C GLY A 11 -2.61 7.99 12.00
N ILE A 12 -3.58 7.77 11.12
CA ILE A 12 -4.38 8.86 10.55
C ILE A 12 -5.21 9.56 11.63
N PHE A 13 -5.84 8.81 12.55
CA PHE A 13 -6.59 9.40 13.66
C PHE A 13 -5.67 10.20 14.60
N ALA A 14 -4.47 9.73 14.89
CA ALA A 14 -3.50 10.44 15.71
C ALA A 14 -3.06 11.77 15.06
N ILE A 15 -2.78 11.76 13.74
CA ILE A 15 -2.45 12.97 12.99
C ILE A 15 -3.63 13.93 12.97
N ASN A 16 -4.84 13.41 12.78
CA ASN A 16 -6.05 14.21 12.81
C ASN A 16 -6.28 14.85 14.20
N ALA A 17 -6.11 14.09 15.28
CA ALA A 17 -6.22 14.58 16.66
C ALA A 17 -5.13 15.63 17.01
N ALA A 18 -3.93 15.50 16.44
CA ALA A 18 -2.84 16.46 16.59
C ALA A 18 -3.07 17.78 15.80
N GLY A 19 -4.23 17.95 15.18
CA GLY A 19 -4.58 19.17 14.42
C GLY A 19 -4.42 19.04 12.91
N GLY A 20 -4.24 17.82 12.41
CA GLY A 20 -4.19 17.51 10.97
C GLY A 20 -2.98 18.13 10.25
N SER A 21 -1.98 18.58 10.95
CA SER A 21 -0.81 19.28 10.38
C SER A 21 0.47 18.53 10.74
N ILE A 22 1.34 18.34 9.75
CA ILE A 22 2.69 17.82 9.98
C ILE A 22 3.43 18.68 11.01
N LYS A 23 3.21 19.99 11.00
CA LYS A 23 3.85 20.90 11.97
C LYS A 23 3.46 20.57 13.41
N ALA A 24 2.25 20.06 13.65
CA ALA A 24 1.83 19.65 14.99
C ALA A 24 2.53 18.37 15.44
N VAL A 25 2.68 17.40 14.53
CA VAL A 25 3.42 16.16 14.79
C VAL A 25 4.92 16.43 14.96
N GLN A 26 5.49 17.28 14.13
CA GLN A 26 6.89 17.72 14.22
C GLN A 26 7.16 18.52 15.50
N GLY A 27 6.21 19.35 15.93
CA GLY A 27 6.32 20.14 17.15
C GLY A 27 6.42 19.30 18.44
N ALA A 28 5.82 18.13 18.47
CA ALA A 28 5.88 17.21 19.61
C ALA A 28 7.30 16.65 19.85
N LEU A 29 8.11 16.52 18.79
CA LEU A 29 9.49 16.02 18.86
C LEU A 29 10.54 17.14 18.88
N GLY A 30 10.10 18.40 18.84
CA GLY A 30 10.97 19.55 18.58
C GLY A 30 11.18 19.78 17.08
N THR A 31 11.25 21.06 16.69
CA THR A 31 11.19 21.47 15.27
C THR A 31 12.27 20.81 14.40
N PHE A 32 13.51 20.73 14.88
CA PHE A 32 14.62 20.16 14.11
C PHE A 32 14.51 18.65 13.98
N ALA A 33 14.31 17.93 15.09
CA ALA A 33 14.19 16.49 15.11
C ALA A 33 12.95 16.01 14.33
N GLY A 34 11.83 16.71 14.45
CA GLY A 34 10.61 16.42 13.72
C GLY A 34 10.76 16.58 12.21
N ILE A 35 11.41 17.66 11.75
CA ILE A 35 11.69 17.86 10.31
C ILE A 35 12.65 16.78 9.79
N ALA A 36 13.73 16.50 10.52
CA ALA A 36 14.73 15.52 10.10
C ALA A 36 14.12 14.11 9.99
N LEU A 37 13.38 13.66 11.00
CA LEU A 37 12.72 12.34 10.99
C LEU A 37 11.69 12.22 9.88
N ASN A 38 10.85 13.25 9.69
CA ASN A 38 9.84 13.22 8.65
C ASN A 38 10.47 13.22 7.24
N SER A 39 11.49 14.04 7.01
CA SER A 39 12.21 14.07 5.75
C SER A 39 12.90 12.73 5.47
N LEU A 40 13.54 12.14 6.47
CA LEU A 40 14.17 10.83 6.37
C LEU A 40 13.13 9.74 6.06
N ALA A 41 12.00 9.75 6.75
CA ALA A 41 10.91 8.80 6.50
C ALA A 41 10.39 8.89 5.07
N ILE A 42 10.12 10.10 4.56
CA ILE A 42 9.63 10.30 3.18
C ILE A 42 10.68 9.87 2.16
N ILE A 43 11.94 10.20 2.36
CA ILE A 43 13.03 9.83 1.45
C ILE A 43 13.23 8.31 1.45
N CYS A 44 13.26 7.69 2.62
CA CYS A 44 13.44 6.23 2.72
C CYS A 44 12.25 5.48 2.12
N THR A 45 11.02 5.84 2.51
CA THR A 45 9.83 5.12 2.07
C THR A 45 9.50 5.38 0.60
N GLY A 46 9.59 6.63 0.17
CA GLY A 46 9.27 7.01 -1.21
C GLY A 46 10.40 6.66 -2.19
N PHE A 47 11.57 7.25 -1.99
CA PHE A 47 12.63 7.25 -3.00
C PHE A 47 13.59 6.07 -2.91
N LEU A 48 14.09 5.75 -1.70
CA LEU A 48 15.16 4.76 -1.54
C LEU A 48 14.67 3.31 -1.53
N ILE A 49 13.52 3.04 -0.92
CA ILE A 49 13.06 1.67 -0.68
C ILE A 49 11.75 1.40 -1.41
N GLY A 50 10.72 2.22 -1.21
CA GLY A 50 9.38 1.92 -1.70
C GLY A 50 9.30 1.88 -3.22
N THR A 51 9.76 2.91 -3.90
CA THR A 51 9.64 3.00 -5.37
C THR A 51 10.51 1.98 -6.13
N PRO A 52 11.79 1.74 -5.76
CA PRO A 52 12.58 0.67 -6.38
C PRO A 52 12.01 -0.72 -6.14
N ARG A 53 11.54 -1.00 -4.93
CA ARG A 53 10.87 -2.27 -4.59
C ARG A 53 9.62 -2.48 -5.45
N THR A 54 8.79 -1.44 -5.62
CA THR A 54 7.59 -1.52 -6.45
C THR A 54 7.93 -1.80 -7.91
N ALA A 55 8.98 -1.17 -8.47
CA ALA A 55 9.42 -1.45 -9.82
C ALA A 55 9.89 -2.90 -9.98
N ALA A 56 10.69 -3.41 -9.05
CA ALA A 56 11.20 -4.78 -9.07
C ALA A 56 10.06 -5.81 -8.99
N THR A 57 9.15 -5.66 -8.02
CA THR A 57 8.01 -6.57 -7.87
C THR A 57 7.05 -6.49 -9.06
N THR A 58 6.84 -5.32 -9.64
CA THR A 58 6.02 -5.18 -10.86
C THR A 58 6.67 -5.89 -12.05
N TYR A 59 8.00 -5.81 -12.21
CA TYR A 59 8.72 -6.55 -13.23
C TYR A 59 8.54 -8.06 -13.06
N GLU A 60 8.78 -8.58 -11.85
CA GLU A 60 8.65 -10.01 -11.55
C GLU A 60 7.24 -10.53 -11.76
N MET A 61 6.21 -9.75 -11.37
CA MET A 61 4.81 -10.20 -11.45
C MET A 61 4.18 -10.02 -12.83
N SER A 62 4.59 -9.01 -13.60
CA SER A 62 3.90 -8.66 -14.85
C SER A 62 4.70 -9.01 -16.09
N VAL A 63 6.03 -8.83 -16.07
CA VAL A 63 6.87 -8.99 -17.27
C VAL A 63 7.45 -10.39 -17.37
N VAL A 64 8.00 -10.89 -16.28
CA VAL A 64 8.63 -12.24 -16.25
C VAL A 64 7.69 -13.35 -16.70
N PRO A 65 6.41 -13.40 -16.30
CA PRO A 65 5.48 -14.44 -16.78
C PRO A 65 5.14 -14.35 -18.26
N LEU A 66 5.20 -13.16 -18.86
CA LEU A 66 4.82 -12.91 -20.25
C LEU A 66 5.98 -13.07 -21.25
N VAL A 67 7.17 -12.62 -20.87
CA VAL A 67 8.33 -12.48 -21.79
C VAL A 67 9.50 -13.37 -21.37
N GLY A 68 9.46 -13.93 -20.17
CA GLY A 68 10.58 -14.63 -19.56
C GLY A 68 11.49 -13.71 -18.76
N ASP A 69 12.34 -14.31 -17.94
CA ASP A 69 13.30 -13.56 -17.13
C ASP A 69 14.57 -13.24 -17.94
N TRP A 70 14.78 -11.95 -18.20
CA TRP A 70 15.98 -11.43 -18.85
C TRP A 70 17.04 -10.99 -17.83
N GLY A 71 16.89 -11.39 -16.58
CA GLY A 71 17.82 -11.08 -15.50
C GLY A 71 17.96 -9.57 -15.25
N ALA A 72 19.16 -9.17 -14.83
CA ALA A 72 19.44 -7.78 -14.47
C ALA A 72 19.22 -6.78 -15.61
N VAL A 73 19.41 -7.19 -16.87
CA VAL A 73 19.22 -6.32 -18.03
C VAL A 73 17.74 -6.03 -18.24
N GLY A 74 16.88 -7.04 -18.15
CA GLY A 74 15.44 -6.88 -18.27
C GLY A 74 14.88 -5.95 -17.18
N LEU A 75 15.30 -6.18 -15.92
CA LEU A 75 14.93 -5.32 -14.80
C LEU A 75 15.40 -3.87 -15.00
N ALA A 76 16.62 -3.64 -15.50
CA ALA A 76 17.15 -2.30 -15.75
C ALA A 76 16.33 -1.57 -16.82
N VAL A 77 16.07 -2.22 -17.96
CA VAL A 77 15.25 -1.64 -19.04
C VAL A 77 13.83 -1.32 -18.56
N PHE A 78 13.20 -2.28 -17.86
CA PHE A 78 11.88 -2.06 -17.29
C PHE A 78 11.88 -0.90 -16.30
N SER A 79 12.89 -0.81 -15.42
CA SER A 79 12.99 0.27 -14.45
C SER A 79 13.09 1.64 -15.12
N VAL A 80 13.87 1.78 -16.18
CA VAL A 80 13.95 3.04 -16.93
C VAL A 80 12.60 3.43 -17.51
N VAL A 81 11.88 2.50 -18.11
CA VAL A 81 10.52 2.75 -18.65
C VAL A 81 9.55 3.09 -17.54
N PHE A 82 9.57 2.33 -16.45
CA PHE A 82 8.70 2.52 -15.29
C PHE A 82 8.92 3.89 -14.65
N PHE A 83 10.16 4.25 -14.34
CA PHE A 83 10.48 5.54 -13.74
C PHE A 83 10.24 6.69 -14.71
N GLY A 84 10.47 6.49 -16.00
CA GLY A 84 10.11 7.45 -17.05
C GLY A 84 8.61 7.72 -17.08
N ALA A 85 7.78 6.68 -17.02
CA ALA A 85 6.33 6.81 -16.95
C ALA A 85 5.87 7.51 -15.67
N VAL A 86 6.44 7.12 -14.51
CA VAL A 86 6.16 7.78 -13.22
C VAL A 86 6.51 9.25 -13.29
N PHE A 87 7.67 9.61 -13.84
CA PHE A 87 8.10 11.01 -13.99
C PHE A 87 7.14 11.81 -14.88
N LEU A 88 6.75 11.26 -16.04
CA LEU A 88 5.81 11.92 -16.96
C LEU A 88 4.43 12.13 -16.33
N LEU A 89 3.94 11.14 -15.59
CA LEU A 89 2.69 11.24 -14.86
C LEU A 89 2.80 12.25 -13.70
N SER A 90 3.95 12.29 -13.02
CA SER A 90 4.20 13.17 -11.87
C SER A 90 4.44 14.63 -12.23
N TYR A 91 4.68 14.93 -13.48
CA TYR A 91 4.98 16.30 -13.94
C TYR A 91 3.83 17.31 -13.70
N LYS A 92 2.58 16.83 -13.62
CA LYS A 92 1.40 17.67 -13.30
C LYS A 92 0.67 17.17 -12.06
N GLU A 93 1.01 17.72 -10.92
CA GLU A 93 0.53 17.35 -9.59
C GLU A 93 -1.01 17.26 -9.48
N SER A 94 -1.74 18.21 -10.06
CA SER A 94 -3.20 18.22 -10.04
C SER A 94 -3.86 17.11 -10.87
N ARG A 95 -3.19 16.62 -11.90
CA ARG A 95 -3.69 15.50 -12.72
C ARG A 95 -3.52 14.16 -12.04
N ILE A 96 -2.42 13.98 -11.30
CA ILE A 96 -2.13 12.70 -10.64
C ILE A 96 -3.22 12.35 -9.65
N VAL A 97 -3.55 13.25 -8.73
CA VAL A 97 -4.58 13.01 -7.71
C VAL A 97 -5.91 12.65 -8.37
N SER A 98 -6.25 13.32 -9.48
CA SER A 98 -7.48 13.03 -10.21
C SER A 98 -7.45 11.69 -10.95
N VAL A 99 -6.33 11.34 -11.60
CA VAL A 99 -6.18 10.06 -12.34
C VAL A 99 -6.14 8.89 -11.37
N ILE A 100 -5.37 8.99 -10.30
CA ILE A 100 -5.29 7.94 -9.27
C ILE A 100 -6.67 7.72 -8.65
N GLY A 101 -7.32 8.79 -8.17
CA GLY A 101 -8.59 8.65 -7.46
C GLY A 101 -9.77 8.25 -8.35
N LYS A 102 -9.84 8.76 -9.59
CA LYS A 102 -11.01 8.54 -10.46
C LYS A 102 -10.92 7.31 -11.35
N ILE A 103 -9.72 6.89 -11.72
CA ILE A 103 -9.51 5.82 -12.69
C ILE A 103 -8.77 4.66 -12.05
N LEU A 104 -7.58 4.91 -11.53
CA LEU A 104 -6.68 3.84 -11.10
C LEU A 104 -7.22 3.11 -9.87
N THR A 105 -7.72 3.83 -8.86
CA THR A 105 -8.26 3.22 -7.64
C THR A 105 -9.50 2.36 -7.90
N PRO A 106 -10.53 2.81 -8.64
CA PRO A 106 -11.66 1.95 -8.98
C PRO A 106 -11.27 0.70 -9.78
N VAL A 107 -10.40 0.85 -10.78
CA VAL A 107 -9.91 -0.29 -11.59
C VAL A 107 -9.18 -1.30 -10.71
N LEU A 108 -8.28 -0.84 -9.83
CA LEU A 108 -7.54 -1.70 -8.92
C LEU A 108 -8.47 -2.42 -7.94
N VAL A 109 -9.40 -1.69 -7.32
CA VAL A 109 -10.37 -2.27 -6.37
C VAL A 109 -11.23 -3.33 -7.05
N VAL A 110 -11.77 -3.02 -8.24
CA VAL A 110 -12.57 -3.98 -9.01
C VAL A 110 -11.73 -5.20 -9.38
N GLY A 111 -10.50 -5.01 -9.84
CA GLY A 111 -9.59 -6.10 -10.17
C GLY A 111 -9.34 -7.03 -8.98
N ILE A 112 -8.98 -6.48 -7.81
CA ILE A 112 -8.76 -7.28 -6.60
C ILE A 112 -10.04 -7.98 -6.14
N VAL A 113 -11.18 -7.30 -6.19
CA VAL A 113 -12.47 -7.91 -5.81
C VAL A 113 -12.81 -9.09 -6.73
N ILE A 114 -12.56 -8.99 -8.04
CA ILE A 114 -12.76 -10.10 -8.97
C ILE A 114 -11.86 -11.28 -8.60
N VAL A 115 -10.58 -11.04 -8.35
CA VAL A 115 -9.62 -12.09 -7.96
C VAL A 115 -10.04 -12.75 -6.64
N VAL A 116 -10.43 -11.96 -5.64
CA VAL A 116 -10.92 -12.48 -4.35
C VAL A 116 -12.18 -13.32 -4.50
N ILE A 117 -13.16 -12.83 -5.27
CA ILE A 117 -14.39 -13.58 -5.52
C ILE A 117 -14.09 -14.89 -6.29
N ALA A 118 -13.26 -14.82 -7.32
CA ALA A 118 -12.87 -16.00 -8.08
C ALA A 118 -12.21 -17.06 -7.19
N GLY A 119 -11.33 -16.67 -6.30
CA GLY A 119 -10.67 -17.59 -5.38
C GLY A 119 -11.54 -18.09 -4.23
N ILE A 120 -12.60 -17.36 -3.86
CA ILE A 120 -13.61 -17.87 -2.92
C ILE A 120 -14.51 -18.94 -3.61
N VAL A 121 -14.86 -18.68 -4.86
CA VAL A 121 -15.73 -19.60 -5.65
C VAL A 121 -14.96 -20.86 -6.06
N ASN A 122 -13.70 -20.72 -6.47
CA ASN A 122 -12.82 -21.82 -6.85
C ASN A 122 -11.54 -21.81 -6.02
N PRO A 123 -11.57 -22.28 -4.76
CA PRO A 123 -10.37 -22.33 -3.93
C PRO A 123 -9.33 -23.27 -4.57
N ILE A 124 -8.08 -22.83 -4.63
CA ILE A 124 -6.97 -23.55 -5.24
C ILE A 124 -6.66 -24.85 -4.46
N GLY A 125 -6.89 -24.84 -3.16
CA GLY A 125 -6.71 -26.00 -2.29
C GLY A 125 -7.38 -25.84 -0.94
N PRO A 126 -7.37 -26.87 -0.09
CA PRO A 126 -7.83 -26.76 1.29
C PRO A 126 -6.88 -25.85 2.08
N ILE A 127 -7.41 -25.17 3.09
CA ILE A 127 -6.57 -24.41 4.02
C ILE A 127 -5.64 -25.38 4.73
N GLY A 128 -4.33 -25.27 4.50
CA GLY A 128 -3.32 -26.12 5.09
C GLY A 128 -3.09 -25.83 6.57
N ALA A 129 -2.41 -26.75 7.27
CA ALA A 129 -1.92 -26.50 8.62
C ALA A 129 -0.86 -25.38 8.59
N PRO A 130 -0.71 -24.61 9.68
CA PRO A 130 0.33 -23.60 9.76
C PRO A 130 1.71 -24.20 9.53
N THR A 131 2.49 -23.63 8.62
CA THR A 131 3.84 -24.10 8.29
C THR A 131 4.89 -23.60 9.31
N SER A 132 4.56 -22.54 10.05
CA SER A 132 5.44 -21.94 11.05
C SER A 132 4.93 -22.20 12.47
N GLU A 133 5.86 -22.50 13.40
CA GLU A 133 5.56 -22.58 14.83
C GLU A 133 5.22 -21.21 15.45
N HIS A 134 5.64 -20.13 14.79
CA HIS A 134 5.49 -18.76 15.26
C HIS A 134 4.59 -17.90 14.35
N VAL A 135 3.46 -18.44 13.93
CA VAL A 135 2.51 -17.80 12.96
C VAL A 135 2.18 -16.35 13.32
N ALA A 136 1.94 -16.06 14.61
CA ALA A 136 1.62 -14.71 15.06
C ALA A 136 2.80 -13.74 14.89
N GLN A 137 4.02 -14.18 15.22
CA GLN A 137 5.23 -13.37 15.09
C GLN A 137 5.53 -13.08 13.61
N ASP A 138 5.46 -14.10 12.77
CA ASP A 138 5.71 -13.96 11.33
C ASP A 138 4.65 -13.07 10.67
N GLY A 139 3.40 -13.19 11.08
CA GLY A 139 2.32 -12.32 10.63
C GLY A 139 2.51 -10.86 11.06
N ILE A 140 3.00 -10.61 12.27
CA ILE A 140 3.34 -9.27 12.76
C ILE A 140 4.50 -8.67 11.96
N LEU A 141 5.57 -9.45 11.76
CA LEU A 141 6.74 -9.00 11.01
C LEU A 141 6.38 -8.71 9.54
N SER A 142 5.60 -9.57 8.91
CA SER A 142 5.14 -9.36 7.53
C SER A 142 4.27 -8.11 7.40
N GLY A 143 3.36 -7.89 8.34
CA GLY A 143 2.56 -6.66 8.38
C GLY A 143 3.40 -5.41 8.59
N TYR A 144 4.41 -5.47 9.45
CA TYR A 144 5.33 -4.34 9.65
C TYR A 144 6.18 -4.05 8.39
N GLN A 145 6.56 -5.07 7.64
CA GLN A 145 7.35 -4.94 6.41
C GLN A 145 6.57 -4.27 5.26
N ALA A 146 5.24 -4.20 5.33
CA ALA A 146 4.42 -3.47 4.36
C ALA A 146 4.72 -1.96 4.34
N MET A 147 5.29 -1.41 5.42
CA MET A 147 5.72 -0.01 5.57
C MET A 147 4.59 1.03 5.47
N ASP A 148 3.34 0.61 5.54
CA ASP A 148 2.18 1.48 5.38
C ASP A 148 2.13 2.58 6.45
N ILE A 149 2.56 2.27 7.67
CA ILE A 149 2.55 3.20 8.81
C ILE A 149 3.41 4.44 8.54
N ILE A 150 4.60 4.26 7.95
CA ILE A 150 5.52 5.36 7.68
C ILE A 150 4.97 6.25 6.56
N SER A 151 4.30 5.63 5.59
CA SER A 151 3.69 6.34 4.46
C SER A 151 2.49 7.20 4.84
N ILE A 152 1.80 6.87 5.94
CA ILE A 152 0.58 7.56 6.39
C ILE A 152 0.83 9.05 6.63
N VAL A 153 1.98 9.42 7.19
CA VAL A 153 2.30 10.83 7.45
C VAL A 153 2.29 11.63 6.15
N GLY A 154 2.87 11.09 5.08
CA GLY A 154 2.86 11.70 3.75
C GLY A 154 1.46 11.74 3.13
N PHE A 155 0.74 10.62 3.14
CA PHE A 155 -0.59 10.52 2.55
C PHE A 155 -1.65 11.36 3.29
N SER A 156 -1.55 11.50 4.60
CA SER A 156 -2.47 12.33 5.38
C SER A 156 -2.49 13.79 4.92
N ILE A 157 -1.36 14.31 4.44
CA ILE A 157 -1.29 15.67 3.89
C ILE A 157 -2.07 15.75 2.57
N VAL A 158 -1.83 14.80 1.68
CA VAL A 158 -2.49 14.76 0.37
C VAL A 158 -4.01 14.68 0.55
N VAL A 159 -4.48 13.86 1.50
CA VAL A 159 -5.90 13.75 1.84
C VAL A 159 -6.42 15.06 2.41
N GLN A 160 -5.67 15.71 3.29
CA GLN A 160 -6.08 16.98 3.88
C GLN A 160 -6.16 18.11 2.84
N ASP A 161 -5.20 18.19 1.94
CA ASP A 161 -5.23 19.15 0.83
C ASP A 161 -6.37 18.86 -0.14
N ALA A 162 -6.67 17.60 -0.40
CA ALA A 162 -7.83 17.20 -1.18
C ALA A 162 -9.15 17.67 -0.53
N ILE A 163 -9.31 17.47 0.79
CA ILE A 163 -10.48 17.92 1.55
C ILE A 163 -10.64 19.44 1.47
N ARG A 164 -9.55 20.19 1.62
CA ARG A 164 -9.56 21.66 1.50
C ARG A 164 -9.97 22.11 0.09
N ASN A 165 -9.42 21.47 -0.93
CA ASN A 165 -9.71 21.79 -2.32
C ASN A 165 -11.17 21.48 -2.71
N HIS A 166 -11.85 20.59 -1.97
CA HIS A 166 -13.28 20.33 -2.14
C HIS A 166 -14.19 21.32 -1.38
N GLY A 167 -13.64 22.39 -0.80
CA GLY A 167 -14.41 23.49 -0.21
C GLY A 167 -14.69 23.37 1.28
N TYR A 168 -14.15 22.37 1.97
CA TYR A 168 -14.27 22.26 3.42
C TYR A 168 -13.30 23.21 4.12
N SER A 169 -13.76 24.43 4.44
CA SER A 169 -12.92 25.47 5.03
C SER A 169 -12.84 25.40 6.56
N GLU A 170 -13.89 24.88 7.22
CA GLU A 170 -13.94 24.78 8.66
C GLU A 170 -13.12 23.60 9.17
N LYS A 171 -12.29 23.85 10.21
CA LYS A 171 -11.45 22.80 10.83
C LYS A 171 -12.26 21.60 11.31
N ARG A 172 -13.45 21.83 11.85
CA ARG A 172 -14.34 20.79 12.35
C ARG A 172 -14.78 19.86 11.24
N ASP A 173 -15.14 20.40 10.09
CA ASP A 173 -15.59 19.63 8.94
C ASP A 173 -14.42 18.88 8.30
N GLN A 174 -13.23 19.48 8.22
CA GLN A 174 -12.01 18.81 7.77
C GLN A 174 -11.69 17.59 8.63
N HIS A 175 -11.73 17.73 9.97
CA HIS A 175 -11.50 16.62 10.90
C HIS A 175 -12.54 15.51 10.73
N ARG A 176 -13.80 15.88 10.55
CA ARG A 176 -14.91 14.93 10.36
C ARG A 176 -14.78 14.17 9.05
N MET A 177 -14.49 14.87 7.95
CA MET A 177 -14.28 14.26 6.64
C MET A 177 -13.06 13.35 6.62
N MET A 178 -11.97 13.75 7.27
CA MET A 178 -10.77 12.92 7.40
C MET A 178 -11.07 11.63 8.19
N ALA A 179 -11.83 11.70 9.28
CA ALA A 179 -12.25 10.54 10.04
C ALA A 179 -13.14 9.58 9.21
N TYR A 180 -14.13 10.11 8.50
CA TYR A 180 -14.97 9.29 7.63
C TYR A 180 -14.17 8.63 6.50
N SER A 181 -13.32 9.38 5.82
CA SER A 181 -12.46 8.86 4.76
C SER A 181 -11.55 7.75 5.28
N SER A 182 -10.99 7.92 6.47
CA SER A 182 -10.12 6.93 7.11
C SER A 182 -10.88 5.65 7.49
N CYS A 183 -12.10 5.77 8.01
CA CYS A 183 -12.93 4.61 8.33
C CYS A 183 -13.31 3.82 7.07
N VAL A 184 -13.72 4.52 6.01
CA VAL A 184 -14.07 3.88 4.72
C VAL A 184 -12.85 3.21 4.10
N ALA A 185 -11.71 3.90 4.05
CA ALA A 185 -10.47 3.35 3.53
C ALA A 185 -10.00 2.13 4.35
N GLY A 186 -10.06 2.22 5.68
CA GLY A 186 -9.72 1.11 6.57
C GLY A 186 -10.61 -0.11 6.36
N LEU A 187 -11.93 0.08 6.20
CA LEU A 187 -12.85 -1.00 5.91
C LEU A 187 -12.54 -1.65 4.55
N MET A 188 -12.30 -0.85 3.51
CA MET A 188 -11.93 -1.35 2.20
C MET A 188 -10.61 -2.13 2.24
N LEU A 189 -9.59 -1.61 2.92
CA LEU A 189 -8.31 -2.30 3.10
C LEU A 189 -8.48 -3.61 3.88
N ALA A 190 -9.30 -3.62 4.92
CA ALA A 190 -9.58 -4.84 5.69
C ALA A 190 -10.22 -5.94 4.82
N LEU A 191 -11.17 -5.56 3.96
CA LEU A 191 -11.82 -6.47 3.04
C LEU A 191 -10.84 -6.99 1.97
N LEU A 192 -10.05 -6.11 1.37
CA LEU A 192 -9.09 -6.48 0.33
C LEU A 192 -7.96 -7.36 0.89
N TYR A 193 -7.32 -6.94 1.95
CA TYR A 193 -6.24 -7.73 2.58
C TYR A 193 -6.75 -9.02 3.22
N GLY A 194 -7.95 -8.99 3.80
CA GLY A 194 -8.60 -10.20 4.32
C GLY A 194 -8.87 -11.21 3.21
N GLY A 195 -9.39 -10.75 2.07
CA GLY A 195 -9.62 -11.59 0.90
C GLY A 195 -8.32 -12.17 0.32
N LEU A 196 -7.29 -11.34 0.15
CA LEU A 196 -5.98 -11.79 -0.32
C LEU A 196 -5.31 -12.77 0.66
N THR A 197 -5.46 -12.55 1.97
CA THR A 197 -4.95 -13.48 2.98
C THR A 197 -5.66 -14.83 2.90
N TYR A 198 -6.96 -14.84 2.68
CA TYR A 198 -7.72 -16.07 2.47
C TYR A 198 -7.23 -16.82 1.21
N LEU A 199 -7.04 -16.11 0.10
CA LEU A 199 -6.47 -16.68 -1.12
C LEU A 199 -5.08 -17.27 -0.88
N GLY A 200 -4.20 -16.54 -0.21
CA GLY A 200 -2.88 -17.03 0.15
C GLY A 200 -2.93 -18.30 1.00
N ALA A 201 -3.88 -18.39 1.93
CA ALA A 201 -4.05 -19.57 2.78
C ALA A 201 -4.52 -20.80 1.98
N THR A 202 -5.37 -20.63 0.97
CA THR A 202 -5.82 -21.73 0.09
C THR A 202 -4.77 -22.12 -0.95
N ALA A 203 -3.93 -21.20 -1.38
CA ALA A 203 -2.86 -21.46 -2.35
C ALA A 203 -1.64 -22.13 -1.71
N GLY A 204 -1.31 -21.77 -0.47
CA GLY A 204 -0.11 -22.24 0.22
C GLY A 204 -0.03 -23.74 0.42
N SER A 205 -1.18 -24.43 0.50
CA SER A 205 -1.22 -25.89 0.66
C SER A 205 -0.98 -26.67 -0.64
N SER A 206 -1.24 -26.06 -1.79
CA SER A 206 -1.21 -26.73 -3.10
C SER A 206 0.04 -26.40 -3.94
N LEU A 207 0.73 -25.30 -3.65
CA LEU A 207 1.84 -24.80 -4.47
C LEU A 207 3.24 -25.17 -3.98
N GLY A 208 3.38 -25.91 -2.87
CA GLY A 208 4.64 -26.46 -2.39
C GLY A 208 5.63 -25.41 -1.79
N GLU A 209 6.52 -25.90 -0.95
CA GLU A 209 7.59 -25.10 -0.35
C GLU A 209 8.62 -24.70 -1.43
N GLY A 210 8.81 -23.40 -1.64
CA GLY A 210 9.90 -22.89 -2.49
C GLY A 210 9.53 -21.81 -3.49
N LEU A 211 8.27 -21.42 -3.59
CA LEU A 211 7.88 -20.31 -4.47
C LEU A 211 8.13 -18.96 -3.78
N ASN A 212 8.77 -18.06 -4.51
CA ASN A 212 8.92 -16.67 -4.12
C ASN A 212 7.52 -16.01 -4.03
N GLN A 213 7.36 -14.99 -3.17
CA GLN A 213 6.08 -14.27 -3.00
C GLN A 213 5.49 -13.76 -4.32
N ALA A 214 6.35 -13.32 -5.25
CA ALA A 214 5.94 -12.86 -6.57
C ALA A 214 5.37 -14.00 -7.44
N SER A 215 6.05 -15.16 -7.48
CA SER A 215 5.61 -16.32 -8.23
C SER A 215 4.33 -16.95 -7.67
N LEU A 216 4.09 -16.82 -6.38
CA LEU A 216 2.87 -17.29 -5.73
C LEU A 216 1.66 -16.45 -6.16
N ILE A 217 1.79 -15.15 -6.24
CA ILE A 217 0.72 -14.27 -6.73
C ILE A 217 0.41 -14.52 -8.20
N VAL A 218 1.44 -14.72 -9.03
CA VAL A 218 1.27 -15.05 -10.46
C VAL A 218 0.56 -16.40 -10.65
N ALA A 219 0.80 -17.37 -9.78
CA ALA A 219 0.16 -18.67 -9.87
C ALA A 219 -1.32 -18.66 -9.41
N ILE A 220 -1.73 -17.63 -8.66
CA ILE A 220 -3.11 -17.43 -8.16
C ILE A 220 -3.97 -16.64 -9.16
N THR A 221 -3.35 -15.83 -10.02
CA THR A 221 -4.05 -14.95 -10.99
C THR A 221 -4.10 -15.56 -12.37
#